data_8775e88c3c9a6ed51c0861f8e6a871b8
#
_entry.id   8775e88c3c9a6ed51c0861f8e6a871b8
#
_cell.length_a   1.000
_cell.length_b   1.000
_cell.length_c   1.000
_cell.angle_alpha   90.00
_cell.angle_beta   90.00
_cell.angle_gamma   90.00
#
_symmetry.space_group_name_H-M   'P 1'
#
loop_
_entity.id
_entity.type
_entity.pdbx_description
1 polymer ?
#
loop_
_entity_poly.entity_id
_entity_poly.type
_entity_poly.pdbx_seq_one_letter_code
_entity_poly.pdbx_strand_id
1 'polypeptide(L)'
;MKHITFLIVLIVLFFCSCGTNTTKGGITAEMAYEGVSKYCHSAYDWSMAEDNPSMMYMERGEETESEYQVVFRSYTGAFVYFYVEKTSGTTRMVEYVPALDIKEEAGTIDIFDYIEKE
;
A
#
# COMPACT_ATOMS: atom_id res chain seq x y z
N MET A 1 37.04 -30.63 5.85
CA MET A 1 36.80 -30.23 5.92
C MET A 1 36.79 -29.12 5.72
N LYS A 2 36.96 -28.56 5.41
CA LYS A 2 36.86 -27.50 5.23
C LYS A 2 35.90 -27.04 4.52
N HIS A 3 35.29 -27.37 3.86
CA HIS A 3 34.38 -26.94 3.13
C HIS A 3 33.27 -26.57 3.79
N ILE A 4 33.06 -27.00 4.62
CA ILE A 4 32.07 -26.75 5.34
C ILE A 4 31.97 -25.41 5.61
N THR A 5 32.97 -24.92 5.88
CA THR A 5 32.87 -23.62 6.21
C THR A 5 32.40 -22.85 5.23
N PHE A 6 32.63 -23.11 4.16
CA PHE A 6 32.29 -22.33 3.22
C PHE A 6 30.96 -22.29 3.01
N LEU A 7 30.43 -23.17 3.33
CA LEU A 7 29.22 -23.14 3.08
C LEU A 7 28.51 -22.23 3.90
N ILE A 8 28.83 -22.12 4.93
CA ILE A 8 28.21 -21.29 5.75
C ILE A 8 28.20 -20.01 5.24
N VAL A 9 29.18 -19.63 4.76
CA VAL A 9 29.25 -18.41 4.26
C VAL A 9 28.21 -18.14 3.40
N LEU A 10 27.98 -18.93 2.57
CA LEU A 10 27.06 -18.69 1.72
C LEU A 10 25.84 -18.36 2.24
N ILE A 11 25.51 -18.93 3.10
CA ILE A 11 24.34 -18.70 3.60
C ILE A 11 24.14 -17.38 3.93
N VAL A 12 24.98 -16.90 4.47
CA VAL A 12 24.86 -15.65 4.83
C VAL A 12 24.54 -14.79 3.86
N LEU A 13 24.97 -14.95 2.85
CA LEU A 13 24.69 -14.08 1.94
C LEU A 13 23.45 -13.96 1.64
N PHE A 14 22.86 -14.67 1.65
CA PHE A 14 21.70 -14.60 1.29
C PHE A 14 20.92 -13.86 1.96
N PHE A 15 20.85 -13.65 2.72
CA PHE A 15 19.96 -13.02 3.28
C PHE A 15 20.17 -11.75 3.31
N CYS A 16 20.95 -11.47 3.16
CA CYS A 16 21.15 -10.28 3.27
C CYS A 16 20.64 -9.64 2.39
N SER A 17 20.73 -9.93 1.71
CA SER A 17 20.26 -9.27 0.85
C SER A 17 19.21 -8.87 1.01
N CYS A 18 18.97 -9.08 1.44
CA CYS A 18 17.91 -8.73 1.54
C CYS A 18 17.72 -7.62 1.75
N GLY A 19 17.92 -7.33 2.03
CA GLY A 19 17.47 -6.29 2.30
C GLY A 19 17.40 -5.35 1.47
N THR A 20 17.73 -5.26 0.97
CA THR A 20 17.68 -4.36 0.21
C THR A 20 17.07 -4.27 -0.69
N ASN A 21 16.90 -4.67 -1.07
CA ASN A 21 16.33 -4.55 -1.89
C ASN A 21 15.50 -4.22 -2.13
N THR A 22 15.35 -4.33 -2.00
CA THR A 22 14.59 -4.05 -2.11
C THR A 22 14.11 -3.67 -2.91
N THR A 23 14.01 -3.76 -3.36
CA THR A 23 13.71 -3.33 -4.28
C THR A 23 12.78 -3.80 -5.06
N LYS A 24 12.82 -4.41 -5.83
CA LYS A 24 11.96 -4.89 -6.55
C LYS A 24 11.09 -5.59 -5.83
N GLY A 25 10.04 -5.56 -5.70
CA GLY A 25 9.16 -6.30 -4.94
C GLY A 25 9.11 -5.87 -3.51
N GLY A 26 9.95 -5.02 -3.13
CA GLY A 26 9.98 -4.64 -1.74
C GLY A 26 9.24 -3.35 -1.49
N ILE A 27 7.95 -3.41 -1.31
CA ILE A 27 7.15 -2.22 -1.07
C ILE A 27 7.01 -2.04 0.43
N THR A 28 7.32 -0.85 0.92
CA THR A 28 7.19 -0.56 2.33
C THR A 28 5.81 0.02 2.63
N ALA A 29 5.46 0.06 3.91
CA ALA A 29 4.19 0.64 4.30
C ALA A 29 4.10 2.11 3.91
N GLU A 30 5.23 2.82 3.96
CA GLU A 30 5.22 4.20 3.58
C GLU A 30 5.01 4.38 2.09
N MET A 31 5.60 3.52 1.28
CA MET A 31 5.40 3.59 -0.15
C MET A 31 3.94 3.32 -0.49
N ALA A 32 3.33 2.34 0.19
CA ALA A 32 1.93 2.03 -0.06
C ALA A 32 1.06 3.22 0.30
N TYR A 33 1.31 3.83 1.44
CA TYR A 33 0.50 4.95 1.87
C TYR A 33 0.67 6.14 0.93
N GLU A 34 1.92 6.41 0.53
CA GLU A 34 2.18 7.54 -0.33
C GLU A 34 1.54 7.34 -1.70
N GLY A 35 1.62 6.13 -2.24
CA GLY A 35 1.04 5.88 -3.55
C GLY A 35 -0.46 5.99 -3.53
N VAL A 36 -1.11 5.44 -2.50
CA VAL A 36 -2.55 5.54 -2.40
C VAL A 36 -2.95 7.00 -2.19
N SER A 37 -2.17 7.73 -1.40
CA SER A 37 -2.47 9.13 -1.15
C SER A 37 -2.41 9.92 -2.46
N LYS A 38 -1.40 9.68 -3.28
CA LYS A 38 -1.29 10.40 -4.54
C LYS A 38 -2.43 10.03 -5.48
N TYR A 39 -2.82 8.75 -5.47
CA TYR A 39 -3.95 8.36 -6.30
C TYR A 39 -5.20 9.10 -5.83
N CYS A 40 -5.46 9.14 -4.54
CA CYS A 40 -6.67 9.77 -4.04
C CYS A 40 -6.67 11.26 -4.30
N HIS A 41 -5.51 11.90 -4.23
CA HIS A 41 -5.46 13.33 -4.50
C HIS A 41 -5.66 13.63 -5.98
N SER A 42 -5.38 12.68 -6.86
CA SER A 42 -5.62 12.88 -8.27
C SER A 42 -7.04 12.48 -8.68
N ALA A 43 -7.63 11.53 -7.96
CA ALA A 43 -8.92 10.99 -8.35
C ALA A 43 -10.11 11.67 -7.70
N TYR A 44 -9.90 12.36 -6.59
CA TYR A 44 -10.98 12.95 -5.84
C TYR A 44 -10.73 14.44 -5.63
N ASP A 45 -11.82 15.19 -5.46
CA ASP A 45 -11.76 16.63 -5.24
C ASP A 45 -11.66 16.88 -3.75
N TRP A 46 -10.54 17.40 -3.32
CA TRP A 46 -10.27 17.61 -1.90
C TRP A 46 -10.62 19.03 -1.44
N SER A 47 -11.18 19.84 -2.33
CA SER A 47 -11.46 21.22 -1.94
C SER A 47 -12.47 21.30 -0.81
N MET A 48 -13.35 20.31 -0.71
CA MET A 48 -14.35 20.33 0.35
C MET A 48 -13.71 20.11 1.72
N ALA A 49 -12.54 19.50 1.75
CA ALA A 49 -11.89 19.20 3.01
C ALA A 49 -11.01 20.32 3.50
N GLU A 50 -10.80 21.37 2.71
CA GLU A 50 -9.94 22.46 3.13
C GLU A 50 -10.44 23.11 4.40
N ASP A 51 -11.75 23.27 4.50
CA ASP A 51 -12.32 23.90 5.69
C ASP A 51 -12.78 22.86 6.71
N ASN A 52 -12.83 21.61 6.32
CA ASN A 52 -13.30 20.54 7.21
C ASN A 52 -12.43 19.32 7.04
N PRO A 53 -11.25 19.32 7.66
CA PRO A 53 -10.31 18.23 7.44
C PRO A 53 -10.83 16.85 7.82
N SER A 54 -11.83 16.80 8.70
CA SER A 54 -12.35 15.50 9.10
C SER A 54 -13.30 14.90 8.08
N MET A 55 -13.66 15.65 7.03
CA MET A 55 -14.59 15.12 6.04
C MET A 55 -13.92 14.18 5.08
N MET A 56 -12.66 14.41 4.78
CA MET A 56 -11.91 13.55 3.89
C MET A 56 -10.55 13.35 4.54
N TYR A 57 -10.12 12.10 4.66
CA TYR A 57 -8.82 11.85 5.24
C TYR A 57 -8.34 10.47 4.85
N MET A 58 -7.09 10.22 5.13
CA MET A 58 -6.48 8.93 4.87
C MET A 58 -5.82 8.45 6.12
N GLU A 59 -5.76 7.14 6.29
CA GLU A 59 -5.04 6.58 7.41
C GLU A 59 -4.57 5.19 7.04
N ARG A 60 -3.57 4.73 7.77
CA ARG A 60 -3.07 3.40 7.53
C ARG A 60 -3.98 2.41 8.23
N GLY A 61 -4.24 1.32 7.55
CA GLY A 61 -5.05 0.27 8.12
C GLY A 61 -4.19 -0.88 8.58
N GLU A 62 -4.69 -2.07 8.42
CA GLU A 62 -4.02 -3.25 8.91
C GLU A 62 -2.98 -3.72 7.91
N GLU A 63 -2.05 -4.49 8.41
CA GLU A 63 -1.04 -5.10 7.56
C GLU A 63 -1.14 -6.60 7.73
N THR A 64 -1.14 -7.32 6.61
CA THR A 64 -1.09 -8.77 6.65
C THR A 64 0.26 -9.19 6.09
N GLU A 65 0.46 -10.48 5.96
CA GLU A 65 1.70 -10.97 5.39
C GLU A 65 1.90 -10.52 3.97
N SER A 66 0.83 -10.36 3.22
CA SER A 66 0.93 -10.09 1.80
C SER A 66 0.50 -8.71 1.38
N GLU A 67 -0.19 -7.97 2.23
CA GLU A 67 -0.78 -6.70 1.83
C GLU A 67 -0.70 -5.64 2.90
N TYR A 68 -0.64 -4.38 2.47
CA TYR A 68 -0.85 -3.24 3.35
C TYR A 68 -2.23 -2.69 3.04
N GLN A 69 -2.96 -2.30 4.07
CA GLN A 69 -4.26 -1.68 3.88
C GLN A 69 -4.13 -0.18 4.14
N VAL A 70 -4.68 0.63 3.23
CA VAL A 70 -4.76 2.08 3.42
C VAL A 70 -6.23 2.43 3.27
N VAL A 71 -6.73 3.27 4.15
CA VAL A 71 -8.14 3.61 4.20
C VAL A 71 -8.31 5.07 3.84
N PHE A 72 -9.23 5.33 2.92
CA PHE A 72 -9.57 6.69 2.52
C PHE A 72 -11.04 6.93 2.82
N ARG A 73 -11.36 8.03 3.51
CA ARG A 73 -12.73 8.43 3.73
C ARG A 73 -13.06 9.53 2.75
N SER A 74 -14.04 9.29 1.91
CA SER A 74 -14.41 10.26 0.89
C SER A 74 -15.35 11.29 1.47
N TYR A 75 -15.56 12.35 0.69
CA TYR A 75 -16.43 13.45 1.11
C TYR A 75 -17.83 12.98 1.46
N THR A 76 -18.33 11.97 0.80
CA THR A 76 -19.70 11.51 1.05
C THR A 76 -19.80 10.60 2.27
N GLY A 77 -18.67 10.26 2.88
CA GLY A 77 -18.69 9.36 4.02
C GLY A 77 -18.47 7.92 3.66
N ALA A 78 -18.31 7.62 2.38
CA ALA A 78 -17.96 6.28 1.98
C ALA A 78 -16.47 6.09 2.21
N PHE A 79 -16.09 4.86 2.47
CA PHE A 79 -14.69 4.53 2.66
C PHE A 79 -14.21 3.73 1.45
N VAL A 80 -12.95 3.90 1.11
CA VAL A 80 -12.33 3.05 0.11
C VAL A 80 -11.14 2.40 0.78
N TYR A 81 -11.14 1.07 0.80
CA TYR A 81 -10.05 0.32 1.37
C TYR A 81 -9.12 -0.08 0.23
N PHE A 82 -7.85 0.26 0.37
CA PHE A 82 -6.85 -0.08 -0.62
C PHE A 82 -5.98 -1.18 -0.06
N TYR A 83 -5.90 -2.29 -0.77
CA TYR A 83 -5.08 -3.42 -0.35
C TYR A 83 -3.91 -3.53 -1.32
N VAL A 84 -2.75 -3.11 -0.86
CA VAL A 84 -1.54 -3.03 -1.70
C VAL A 84 -0.72 -4.27 -1.50
N GLU A 85 -0.54 -5.05 -2.57
CA GLU A 85 0.28 -6.24 -2.48
C GLU A 85 1.73 -5.86 -2.31
N LYS A 86 2.39 -6.49 -1.34
CA LYS A 86 3.75 -6.09 -0.97
C LYS A 86 4.77 -6.42 -2.04
N THR A 87 4.49 -7.40 -2.87
CA THR A 87 5.47 -7.82 -3.86
C THR A 87 5.25 -7.19 -5.22
N SER A 88 4.01 -6.99 -5.62
CA SER A 88 3.74 -6.51 -6.97
C SER A 88 3.28 -5.07 -7.03
N GLY A 89 2.78 -4.55 -5.93
CA GLY A 89 2.21 -3.20 -5.94
C GLY A 89 0.81 -3.15 -6.51
N THR A 90 0.26 -4.30 -6.88
CA THR A 90 -1.12 -4.33 -7.35
C THR A 90 -2.02 -3.95 -6.18
N THR A 91 -2.89 -2.99 -6.40
CA THR A 91 -3.70 -2.45 -5.33
C THR A 91 -5.16 -2.64 -5.66
N ARG A 92 -5.83 -3.39 -4.82
CA ARG A 92 -7.25 -3.68 -4.98
C ARG A 92 -8.05 -2.68 -4.17
N MET A 93 -9.10 -2.13 -4.74
CA MET A 93 -9.91 -1.14 -4.07
C MET A 93 -11.28 -1.72 -3.76
N VAL A 94 -11.74 -1.52 -2.53
CA VAL A 94 -13.04 -1.97 -2.09
C VAL A 94 -13.76 -0.78 -1.49
N GLU A 95 -14.91 -0.43 -2.02
CA GLU A 95 -15.67 0.69 -1.50
C GLU A 95 -16.66 0.21 -0.46
N TYR A 96 -16.75 0.91 0.66
CA TYR A 96 -17.66 0.55 1.72
C TYR A 96 -18.50 1.75 2.07
N VAL A 97 -19.83 1.59 2.05
CA VAL A 97 -20.77 2.64 2.38
C VAL A 97 -21.45 2.25 3.70
N PRO A 98 -20.99 2.80 4.82
CA PRO A 98 -21.51 2.37 6.12
C PRO A 98 -23.00 2.55 6.29
N ALA A 99 -23.53 3.65 5.76
CA ALA A 99 -24.95 3.90 5.93
C ALA A 99 -25.81 2.83 5.31
N LEU A 100 -25.31 2.17 4.28
CA LEU A 100 -26.04 1.13 3.60
C LEU A 100 -25.48 -0.25 3.87
N ASP A 101 -24.34 -0.30 4.56
CA ASP A 101 -23.65 -1.56 4.87
C ASP A 101 -23.36 -2.35 3.59
N ILE A 102 -22.87 -1.65 2.57
CA ILE A 102 -22.57 -2.26 1.29
C ILE A 102 -21.09 -2.16 1.02
N LYS A 103 -20.48 -3.28 0.61
CA LYS A 103 -19.10 -3.33 0.19
C LYS A 103 -19.05 -3.84 -1.23
N GLU A 104 -18.27 -3.19 -2.07
CA GLU A 104 -18.17 -3.59 -3.46
C GLU A 104 -16.75 -3.39 -3.96
N GLU A 105 -16.33 -4.26 -4.85
CA GLU A 105 -15.04 -4.09 -5.50
C GLU A 105 -15.12 -2.86 -6.38
N ALA A 106 -14.14 -2.00 -6.27
CA ALA A 106 -14.15 -0.75 -7.01
C ALA A 106 -13.04 -0.65 -8.05
N GLY A 107 -12.25 -1.70 -8.21
CA GLY A 107 -11.23 -1.68 -9.24
C GLY A 107 -9.85 -1.99 -8.70
N THR A 108 -8.87 -1.84 -9.57
CA THR A 108 -7.49 -2.18 -9.26
C THR A 108 -6.58 -1.13 -9.88
N ILE A 109 -5.54 -0.75 -9.16
CA ILE A 109 -4.53 0.15 -9.71
C ILE A 109 -3.16 -0.45 -9.41
N ASP A 110 -2.14 0.09 -10.05
CA ASP A 110 -0.77 -0.30 -9.79
C ASP A 110 -0.15 0.86 -9.01
N ILE A 111 0.27 0.58 -7.77
CA ILE A 111 0.78 1.62 -6.91
C ILE A 111 1.98 2.32 -7.54
N PHE A 112 2.73 1.62 -8.38
CA PHE A 112 3.91 2.21 -9.00
C PHE A 112 3.58 3.27 -10.03
N ASP A 113 2.32 3.40 -10.42
CA ASP A 113 1.92 4.49 -11.29
C ASP A 113 1.89 5.80 -10.51
N TYR A 114 1.95 5.75 -9.20
CA TYR A 114 1.78 6.92 -8.35
C TYR A 114 2.98 7.22 -7.46
N ILE A 115 3.96 6.35 -7.44
CA ILE A 115 5.18 6.62 -6.69
C ILE A 115 6.35 6.42 -7.62
N GLU A 116 7.47 6.99 -7.24
CA GLU A 116 8.64 6.85 -8.07
C GLU A 116 9.26 5.50 -7.91
N LYS A 117 9.67 4.94 -9.00
CA LYS A 117 10.34 3.66 -8.95
C LYS A 117 11.81 3.88 -8.85
N GLU A 118 12.44 2.98 -8.14
CA GLU A 118 13.89 3.04 -8.04
C GLU A 118 14.55 2.04 -8.95
#